data_4477527df647b55efb640427511dcaa1
#
_entry.id   4477527df647b55efb640427511dcaa1
#
_cell.length_a   1.000
_cell.length_b   1.000
_cell.length_c   1.000
_cell.angle_alpha   90.00
_cell.angle_beta   90.00
_cell.angle_gamma   90.00
#
_symmetry.space_group_name_H-M   'P 1'
#
loop_
_entity.id
_entity.type
_entity.pdbx_description
1 polymer ?
#
loop_
_entity_poly.entity_id
_entity_poly.type
_entity_poly.pdbx_seq_one_letter_code
_entity_poly.pdbx_strand_id
1 'polypeptide(L)'
;VTDTIAAVKEKANMPDYEQAYKEFNWKDVEKSFSWHETGKVNMAHEAIDRHANSWRKNKVALYYSDQQRDEKYTFRDLKLLSNQFGNVLRTIGIEKGERVFLFMPRSPELYISLLGILKNGSIVGPLFEAFMEQAVRDRLENSDATTLITTKELLPRVPYKELPHLNQIILVGEEELPDNTEDVTFYSYETEMKKASRDFEIEWVDREDGMILHYTSGSTGKPKGILHVHNAMIQHYQTAKWVLDLQEEDIYWCTADPGWVTGTSYGIFGPWLNGASNLIRGGRFSPEDWYKTIEKYGVNVWLSAPTAFRRLMAVGDNVTKEYDLRSLRHILSVGEPLNAEVVHWGMKVYQLRIHDHWWMTETGGIIIANYRSMEMKPGSMGKPFPGIEAAILDEQGNELPPGKMGKLCVKAGWPSVLRAVWKNEARFNQYFPVDGWFESGDLALKDKDGYFWFEGRDDDVIQTSGERVGPFEVESKLVEHPAVAEAAVIGKPDPERGEIIKAFVALRDGYTKTDELQEELRLFVKQGLAAHAAPREIEIREFLPKTRSGKIMRRVLKAWDLGLPTGDLSTMEE
;
A
#
# COMPACT_ATOMS: atom_id res chain seq x y z
N VAL A 1 -3.72 16.53 -27.12
CA VAL A 1 -4.82 15.54 -27.04
C VAL A 1 -4.31 14.46 -26.11
N THR A 2 -4.84 14.40 -24.89
CA THR A 2 -4.50 13.31 -23.98
C THR A 2 -5.01 12.02 -24.58
N ASP A 3 -4.12 11.08 -24.81
CA ASP A 3 -4.46 9.76 -25.35
C ASP A 3 -5.40 9.05 -24.35
N THR A 4 -6.47 8.43 -24.85
CA THR A 4 -7.43 7.70 -24.00
C THR A 4 -7.48 6.24 -24.42
N ILE A 5 -7.54 5.34 -23.45
CA ILE A 5 -7.69 3.90 -23.67
C ILE A 5 -9.14 3.51 -23.34
N ALA A 6 -9.77 2.79 -24.27
CA ALA A 6 -11.18 2.42 -24.17
C ALA A 6 -11.51 1.60 -22.93
N ALA A 7 -12.73 1.76 -22.42
CA ALA A 7 -13.30 0.98 -21.34
C ALA A 7 -13.45 -0.52 -21.70
N VAL A 8 -13.36 -1.39 -20.68
CA VAL A 8 -13.65 -2.82 -20.79
C VAL A 8 -14.85 -3.13 -19.88
N LYS A 9 -16.05 -3.08 -20.45
CA LYS A 9 -17.31 -3.22 -19.70
C LYS A 9 -17.74 -4.67 -19.48
N GLU A 10 -17.22 -5.59 -20.29
CA GLU A 10 -17.59 -7.00 -20.21
C GLU A 10 -17.26 -7.58 -18.82
N LYS A 11 -18.28 -8.13 -18.15
CA LYS A 11 -18.19 -8.72 -16.80
C LYS A 11 -17.60 -7.81 -15.73
N ALA A 12 -17.61 -6.48 -15.92
CA ALA A 12 -17.18 -5.55 -14.87
C ALA A 12 -18.21 -5.52 -13.73
N ASN A 13 -17.73 -5.61 -12.49
CA ASN A 13 -18.59 -5.54 -11.29
C ASN A 13 -19.28 -4.18 -11.12
N MET A 14 -18.67 -3.12 -11.65
CA MET A 14 -19.26 -1.79 -11.78
C MET A 14 -19.47 -1.51 -13.26
N PRO A 15 -20.70 -1.68 -13.80
CA PRO A 15 -20.94 -1.59 -15.24
C PRO A 15 -20.88 -0.16 -15.79
N ASP A 16 -21.20 0.85 -14.98
CA ASP A 16 -21.20 2.25 -15.37
C ASP A 16 -20.80 3.14 -14.18
N TYR A 17 -19.76 3.95 -14.37
CA TYR A 17 -19.22 4.81 -13.31
C TYR A 17 -20.18 5.95 -12.95
N GLU A 18 -20.73 6.65 -13.95
CA GLU A 18 -21.53 7.85 -13.70
C GLU A 18 -22.85 7.48 -12.98
N GLN A 19 -23.45 6.36 -13.35
CA GLN A 19 -24.61 5.84 -12.64
C GLN A 19 -24.23 5.39 -11.22
N ALA A 20 -23.15 4.63 -11.06
CA ALA A 20 -22.69 4.18 -9.76
C ALA A 20 -22.38 5.37 -8.82
N TYR A 21 -21.69 6.39 -9.32
CA TYR A 21 -21.35 7.58 -8.53
C TYR A 21 -22.58 8.33 -8.04
N LYS A 22 -23.63 8.41 -8.86
CA LYS A 22 -24.88 9.10 -8.53
C LYS A 22 -25.76 8.35 -7.53
N GLU A 23 -25.80 7.01 -7.62
CA GLU A 23 -26.76 6.18 -6.87
C GLU A 23 -26.18 5.52 -5.62
N PHE A 24 -24.86 5.54 -5.46
CA PHE A 24 -24.15 4.80 -4.42
C PHE A 24 -24.45 5.33 -3.00
N ASN A 25 -24.61 4.39 -2.07
CA ASN A 25 -24.77 4.67 -0.65
C ASN A 25 -24.04 3.61 0.19
N TRP A 26 -23.15 4.05 1.07
CA TRP A 26 -22.42 3.18 2.01
C TRP A 26 -23.34 2.33 2.90
N LYS A 27 -24.54 2.83 3.26
CA LYS A 27 -25.52 2.07 4.06
C LYS A 27 -26.03 0.81 3.35
N ASP A 28 -26.03 0.79 2.03
CA ASP A 28 -26.41 -0.40 1.28
C ASP A 28 -25.33 -1.47 1.32
N VAL A 29 -24.05 -1.06 1.37
CA VAL A 29 -22.91 -1.97 1.56
C VAL A 29 -22.95 -2.63 2.93
N GLU A 30 -23.36 -1.90 3.97
CA GLU A 30 -23.50 -2.40 5.34
C GLU A 30 -24.40 -3.64 5.42
N LYS A 31 -25.45 -3.71 4.60
CA LYS A 31 -26.38 -4.85 4.53
C LYS A 31 -25.74 -6.15 4.06
N SER A 32 -24.55 -6.09 3.49
CA SER A 32 -23.79 -7.26 3.02
C SER A 32 -23.10 -8.01 4.16
N PHE A 33 -23.09 -7.48 5.38
CA PHE A 33 -22.38 -8.04 6.54
C PHE A 33 -23.33 -8.53 7.63
N SER A 34 -22.88 -9.50 8.44
CA SER A 34 -23.68 -10.08 9.53
C SER A 34 -23.91 -9.10 10.68
N TRP A 35 -23.01 -8.15 10.93
CA TRP A 35 -23.18 -7.14 11.97
C TRP A 35 -24.42 -6.25 11.78
N HIS A 36 -24.93 -6.15 10.55
CA HIS A 36 -26.17 -5.42 10.30
C HIS A 36 -27.35 -5.93 11.16
N GLU A 37 -27.35 -7.20 11.51
CA GLU A 37 -28.40 -7.82 12.34
C GLU A 37 -28.09 -7.68 13.84
N THR A 38 -26.83 -7.78 14.23
CA THR A 38 -26.38 -7.81 15.63
C THR A 38 -25.96 -6.46 16.19
N GLY A 39 -25.63 -5.49 15.36
CA GLY A 39 -25.01 -4.22 15.73
C GLY A 39 -23.55 -4.33 16.17
N LYS A 40 -23.01 -5.55 16.22
CA LYS A 40 -21.59 -5.86 16.51
C LYS A 40 -20.92 -6.44 15.28
N VAL A 41 -19.60 -6.39 15.24
CA VAL A 41 -18.80 -6.76 14.08
C VAL A 41 -17.48 -7.42 14.48
N ASN A 42 -16.89 -8.15 13.56
CA ASN A 42 -15.48 -8.55 13.64
C ASN A 42 -14.95 -8.74 12.22
N MET A 43 -13.87 -8.03 11.87
CA MET A 43 -13.28 -8.10 10.53
C MET A 43 -12.90 -9.52 10.13
N ALA A 44 -12.29 -10.30 11.03
CA ALA A 44 -11.88 -11.67 10.72
C ALA A 44 -13.08 -12.60 10.50
N HIS A 45 -14.19 -12.38 11.21
CA HIS A 45 -15.43 -13.11 10.96
C HIS A 45 -15.95 -12.83 9.54
N GLU A 46 -16.04 -11.56 9.17
CA GLU A 46 -16.56 -11.16 7.86
C GLU A 46 -15.66 -11.58 6.71
N ALA A 47 -14.34 -11.55 6.91
CA ALA A 47 -13.36 -11.93 5.90
C ALA A 47 -13.25 -13.46 5.72
N ILE A 48 -13.37 -14.25 6.78
CA ILE A 48 -13.08 -15.68 6.75
C ILE A 48 -14.28 -16.52 7.20
N ASP A 49 -14.77 -16.34 8.43
CA ASP A 49 -15.73 -17.25 9.04
C ASP A 49 -17.06 -17.26 8.29
N ARG A 50 -17.51 -16.10 7.81
CA ARG A 50 -18.70 -15.98 6.98
C ARG A 50 -18.62 -16.88 5.74
N HIS A 51 -17.48 -16.91 5.07
CA HIS A 51 -17.26 -17.77 3.91
C HIS A 51 -17.07 -19.25 4.30
N ALA A 52 -16.35 -19.52 5.41
CA ALA A 52 -16.18 -20.87 5.95
C ALA A 52 -17.51 -21.51 6.38
N ASN A 53 -18.51 -20.73 6.73
CA ASN A 53 -19.86 -21.18 7.07
C ASN A 53 -20.82 -21.22 5.87
N SER A 54 -20.34 -20.99 4.67
CA SER A 54 -21.09 -20.96 3.42
C SER A 54 -20.67 -22.06 2.45
N TRP A 55 -21.22 -22.04 1.25
CA TRP A 55 -20.80 -22.90 0.14
C TRP A 55 -19.32 -22.76 -0.23
N ARG A 56 -18.67 -21.61 0.13
CA ARG A 56 -17.24 -21.37 -0.09
C ARG A 56 -16.33 -22.09 0.90
N LYS A 57 -16.84 -22.84 1.87
CA LYS A 57 -16.04 -23.47 2.94
C LYS A 57 -14.81 -24.23 2.45
N ASN A 58 -14.92 -24.92 1.32
CA ASN A 58 -13.86 -25.73 0.71
C ASN A 58 -13.11 -24.98 -0.41
N LYS A 59 -13.47 -23.74 -0.73
CA LYS A 59 -12.73 -22.90 -1.66
C LYS A 59 -11.38 -22.57 -1.05
N VAL A 60 -10.31 -22.60 -1.86
CA VAL A 60 -8.99 -22.16 -1.43
C VAL A 60 -9.03 -20.66 -1.21
N ALA A 61 -8.80 -20.23 0.02
CA ALA A 61 -8.70 -18.81 0.39
C ALA A 61 -7.27 -18.28 0.26
N LEU A 62 -6.27 -19.14 0.49
CA LEU A 62 -4.86 -18.79 0.47
C LEU A 62 -4.05 -19.85 -0.27
N TYR A 63 -3.38 -19.42 -1.33
CA TYR A 63 -2.24 -20.10 -1.91
C TYR A 63 -0.98 -19.42 -1.38
N TYR A 64 -0.07 -20.22 -0.85
CA TYR A 64 1.23 -19.74 -0.40
C TYR A 64 2.36 -20.45 -1.15
N SER A 65 3.35 -19.70 -1.60
CA SER A 65 4.53 -20.24 -2.25
C SER A 65 5.78 -19.45 -1.90
N ASP A 66 6.85 -20.14 -1.57
CA ASP A 66 8.21 -19.62 -1.51
C ASP A 66 9.19 -20.62 -2.15
N GLN A 67 10.47 -20.53 -1.83
CA GLN A 67 11.49 -21.46 -2.37
C GLN A 67 11.40 -22.88 -1.79
N GLN A 68 10.76 -23.05 -0.62
CA GLN A 68 10.72 -24.31 0.13
C GLN A 68 9.31 -24.85 0.32
N ARG A 69 8.31 -23.96 0.36
CA ARG A 69 6.91 -24.27 0.69
C ARG A 69 5.99 -23.97 -0.48
N ASP A 70 5.01 -24.84 -0.69
CA ASP A 70 3.92 -24.67 -1.65
C ASP A 70 2.65 -25.23 -1.01
N GLU A 71 1.84 -24.36 -0.45
CA GLU A 71 0.73 -24.72 0.43
C GLU A 71 -0.57 -24.03 0.01
N LYS A 72 -1.68 -24.63 0.39
CA LYS A 72 -3.00 -24.05 0.18
C LYS A 72 -3.88 -24.28 1.40
N TYR A 73 -4.71 -23.28 1.70
CA TYR A 73 -5.64 -23.28 2.82
C TYR A 73 -7.02 -22.86 2.33
N THR A 74 -8.03 -23.67 2.67
CA THR A 74 -9.44 -23.30 2.42
C THR A 74 -9.91 -22.26 3.42
N PHE A 75 -11.07 -21.65 3.16
CA PHE A 75 -11.70 -20.76 4.15
C PHE A 75 -11.94 -21.49 5.47
N ARG A 76 -12.32 -22.77 5.42
CA ARG A 76 -12.48 -23.61 6.63
C ARG A 76 -11.15 -23.79 7.36
N ASP A 77 -10.06 -24.06 6.66
CA ASP A 77 -8.75 -24.23 7.29
C ASP A 77 -8.31 -22.95 7.99
N LEU A 78 -8.43 -21.79 7.33
CA LEU A 78 -8.10 -20.50 7.93
C LEU A 78 -9.00 -20.19 9.14
N LYS A 79 -10.28 -20.51 9.08
CA LYS A 79 -11.19 -20.38 10.24
C LYS A 79 -10.67 -21.17 11.42
N LEU A 80 -10.39 -22.47 11.24
CA LEU A 80 -9.96 -23.36 12.32
C LEU A 80 -8.59 -22.98 12.88
N LEU A 81 -7.64 -22.64 12.03
CA LEU A 81 -6.28 -22.24 12.45
C LEU A 81 -6.28 -20.88 13.16
N SER A 82 -7.05 -19.92 12.67
CA SER A 82 -7.17 -18.62 13.36
C SER A 82 -7.95 -18.73 14.67
N ASN A 83 -8.90 -19.65 14.79
CA ASN A 83 -9.55 -20.00 16.06
C ASN A 83 -8.53 -20.54 17.06
N GLN A 84 -7.67 -21.49 16.65
CA GLN A 84 -6.60 -21.99 17.49
C GLN A 84 -5.70 -20.85 18.00
N PHE A 85 -5.28 -19.95 17.09
CA PHE A 85 -4.42 -18.83 17.50
C PHE A 85 -5.15 -17.85 18.42
N GLY A 86 -6.42 -17.59 18.22
CA GLY A 86 -7.25 -16.83 19.16
C GLY A 86 -7.27 -17.46 20.56
N ASN A 87 -7.37 -18.79 20.64
CA ASN A 87 -7.27 -19.52 21.91
C ASN A 87 -5.87 -19.45 22.53
N VAL A 88 -4.80 -19.48 21.71
CA VAL A 88 -3.44 -19.26 22.21
C VAL A 88 -3.36 -17.91 22.91
N LEU A 89 -3.82 -16.84 22.27
CA LEU A 89 -3.79 -15.49 22.86
C LEU A 89 -4.55 -15.41 24.18
N ARG A 90 -5.74 -15.99 24.26
CA ARG A 90 -6.52 -16.04 25.52
C ARG A 90 -5.82 -16.84 26.61
N THR A 91 -5.22 -17.98 26.25
CA THR A 91 -4.50 -18.82 27.19
C THR A 91 -3.30 -18.12 27.83
N ILE A 92 -2.59 -17.28 27.08
CA ILE A 92 -1.49 -16.49 27.58
C ILE A 92 -1.94 -15.14 28.18
N GLY A 93 -3.25 -14.88 28.26
CA GLY A 93 -3.83 -13.75 28.98
C GLY A 93 -3.97 -12.46 28.17
N ILE A 94 -3.98 -12.52 26.85
CA ILE A 94 -4.18 -11.33 26.00
C ILE A 94 -5.65 -10.95 25.97
N GLU A 95 -5.93 -9.70 26.31
CA GLU A 95 -7.29 -9.15 26.38
C GLU A 95 -7.65 -8.33 25.15
N LYS A 96 -8.95 -8.03 24.99
CA LYS A 96 -9.48 -7.12 23.99
C LYS A 96 -8.78 -5.75 24.07
N GLY A 97 -8.44 -5.18 22.90
CA GLY A 97 -7.84 -3.85 22.78
C GLY A 97 -6.33 -3.80 23.03
N GLU A 98 -5.70 -4.89 23.46
CA GLU A 98 -4.24 -4.96 23.53
C GLU A 98 -3.61 -4.94 22.14
N ARG A 99 -2.40 -4.35 22.05
CA ARG A 99 -1.64 -4.26 20.78
C ARG A 99 -0.74 -5.46 20.65
N VAL A 100 -1.06 -6.31 19.69
CA VAL A 100 -0.32 -7.52 19.35
C VAL A 100 0.37 -7.32 18.01
N PHE A 101 1.70 -7.35 18.00
CA PHE A 101 2.49 -7.02 16.83
C PHE A 101 3.01 -8.27 16.11
N LEU A 102 3.13 -8.15 14.79
CA LEU A 102 3.67 -9.17 13.89
C LEU A 102 4.96 -8.63 13.27
N PHE A 103 6.08 -9.26 13.55
CA PHE A 103 7.37 -8.97 12.92
C PHE A 103 7.93 -10.26 12.33
N MET A 104 7.46 -10.58 11.13
CA MET A 104 7.69 -11.86 10.48
C MET A 104 7.76 -11.70 8.96
N PRO A 105 8.46 -12.60 8.26
CA PRO A 105 8.32 -12.71 6.81
C PRO A 105 6.88 -13.12 6.44
N ARG A 106 6.49 -12.84 5.20
CA ARG A 106 5.22 -13.34 4.66
C ARG A 106 5.22 -14.86 4.69
N SER A 107 4.36 -15.41 5.51
CA SER A 107 4.18 -16.86 5.71
C SER A 107 2.72 -17.12 6.12
N PRO A 108 2.19 -18.34 5.97
CA PRO A 108 0.83 -18.66 6.41
C PRO A 108 0.59 -18.32 7.88
N GLU A 109 1.60 -18.50 8.73
CA GLU A 109 1.54 -18.22 10.16
C GLU A 109 1.27 -16.73 10.44
N LEU A 110 1.81 -15.81 9.63
CA LEU A 110 1.52 -14.38 9.74
C LEU A 110 0.02 -14.10 9.54
N TYR A 111 -0.55 -14.63 8.47
CA TYR A 111 -1.98 -14.40 8.13
C TYR A 111 -2.92 -15.07 9.13
N ILE A 112 -2.59 -16.28 9.58
CA ILE A 112 -3.35 -16.99 10.63
C ILE A 112 -3.28 -16.21 11.94
N SER A 113 -2.12 -15.73 12.33
CA SER A 113 -1.93 -14.93 13.54
C SER A 113 -2.70 -13.61 13.48
N LEU A 114 -2.63 -12.89 12.35
CA LEU A 114 -3.38 -11.65 12.14
C LEU A 114 -4.89 -11.86 12.33
N LEU A 115 -5.44 -12.91 11.74
CA LEU A 115 -6.85 -13.25 11.88
C LEU A 115 -7.20 -13.62 13.33
N GLY A 116 -6.36 -14.40 14.02
CA GLY A 116 -6.57 -14.77 15.41
C GLY A 116 -6.51 -13.57 16.37
N ILE A 117 -5.61 -12.61 16.12
CA ILE A 117 -5.53 -11.34 16.87
C ILE A 117 -6.85 -10.58 16.74
N LEU A 118 -7.38 -10.44 15.52
CA LEU A 118 -8.66 -9.76 15.28
C LEU A 118 -9.83 -10.50 15.92
N LYS A 119 -9.84 -11.85 15.86
CA LYS A 119 -10.88 -12.65 16.53
C LYS A 119 -10.89 -12.47 18.04
N ASN A 120 -9.72 -12.24 18.63
CA ASN A 120 -9.59 -11.92 20.07
C ASN A 120 -10.01 -10.48 20.42
N GLY A 121 -10.33 -9.65 19.44
CA GLY A 121 -10.66 -8.24 19.66
C GLY A 121 -9.45 -7.37 19.96
N SER A 122 -8.25 -7.88 19.75
CA SER A 122 -6.98 -7.14 19.92
C SER A 122 -6.68 -6.29 18.68
N ILE A 123 -5.80 -5.30 18.84
CA ILE A 123 -5.34 -4.42 17.75
C ILE A 123 -4.07 -5.02 17.16
N VAL A 124 -4.09 -5.35 15.87
CA VAL A 124 -2.92 -5.89 15.19
C VAL A 124 -1.98 -4.77 14.74
N GLY A 125 -0.67 -4.96 14.94
CA GLY A 125 0.38 -4.07 14.46
C GLY A 125 1.37 -4.83 13.55
N PRO A 126 1.19 -4.84 12.23
CA PRO A 126 2.13 -5.50 11.34
C PRO A 126 3.35 -4.63 11.10
N LEU A 127 4.54 -5.24 11.20
CA LEU A 127 5.82 -4.61 10.90
C LEU A 127 6.44 -5.24 9.66
N PHE A 128 7.06 -4.41 8.84
CA PHE A 128 7.79 -4.88 7.67
C PHE A 128 9.04 -5.68 8.08
N GLU A 129 9.17 -6.91 7.57
CA GLU A 129 10.24 -7.84 7.93
C GLU A 129 11.67 -7.31 7.77
N ALA A 130 11.84 -6.31 6.93
CA ALA A 130 13.14 -5.73 6.65
C ALA A 130 13.52 -4.58 7.62
N PHE A 131 12.67 -4.22 8.58
CA PHE A 131 13.04 -3.21 9.59
C PHE A 131 14.23 -3.67 10.43
N MET A 132 15.10 -2.71 10.77
CA MET A 132 16.21 -2.90 11.70
C MET A 132 15.79 -2.47 13.12
N GLU A 133 16.63 -2.71 14.09
CA GLU A 133 16.35 -2.56 15.53
C GLU A 133 15.68 -1.23 15.88
N GLN A 134 16.22 -0.09 15.43
CA GLN A 134 15.66 1.22 15.78
C GLN A 134 14.23 1.39 15.26
N ALA A 135 13.96 0.93 14.03
CA ALA A 135 12.62 1.00 13.43
C ALA A 135 11.61 0.12 14.16
N VAL A 136 12.05 -1.06 14.61
CA VAL A 136 11.24 -1.98 15.42
C VAL A 136 10.98 -1.37 16.80
N ARG A 137 12.02 -0.87 17.48
CA ARG A 137 11.96 -0.20 18.78
C ARG A 137 10.92 0.92 18.79
N ASP A 138 11.07 1.88 17.88
CA ASP A 138 10.22 3.09 17.84
C ASP A 138 8.73 2.74 17.74
N ARG A 139 8.39 1.69 17.00
CA ARG A 139 7.00 1.27 16.78
C ARG A 139 6.43 0.50 17.97
N LEU A 140 7.20 -0.44 18.52
CA LEU A 140 6.77 -1.22 19.68
C LEU A 140 6.65 -0.34 20.94
N GLU A 141 7.59 0.59 21.14
CA GLU A 141 7.55 1.54 22.24
C GLU A 141 6.37 2.51 22.12
N ASN A 142 6.18 3.15 20.97
CA ASN A 142 5.09 4.10 20.75
C ASN A 142 3.71 3.45 20.93
N SER A 143 3.55 2.20 20.48
CA SER A 143 2.27 1.48 20.52
C SER A 143 1.93 0.91 21.91
N ASP A 144 2.88 0.85 22.86
CA ASP A 144 2.76 0.05 24.07
C ASP A 144 2.39 -1.40 23.75
N ALA A 145 3.05 -1.99 22.75
CA ALA A 145 2.81 -3.38 22.36
C ALA A 145 3.13 -4.32 23.53
N THR A 146 2.17 -5.20 23.86
CA THR A 146 2.31 -6.17 24.96
C THR A 146 2.84 -7.50 24.47
N THR A 147 2.55 -7.85 23.22
CA THR A 147 2.88 -9.15 22.63
C THR A 147 3.46 -8.97 21.22
N LEU A 148 4.48 -9.75 20.93
CA LEU A 148 5.11 -9.82 19.61
C LEU A 148 5.12 -11.26 19.10
N ILE A 149 4.71 -11.48 17.86
CA ILE A 149 4.93 -12.71 17.13
C ILE A 149 6.07 -12.45 16.14
N THR A 150 7.12 -13.27 16.20
CA THR A 150 8.31 -13.11 15.36
C THR A 150 8.99 -14.46 15.09
N THR A 151 10.11 -14.45 14.39
CA THR A 151 10.94 -15.64 14.15
C THR A 151 12.30 -15.49 14.86
N LYS A 152 13.02 -16.58 14.97
CA LYS A 152 14.37 -16.58 15.57
C LYS A 152 15.34 -15.68 14.81
N GLU A 153 15.22 -15.64 13.48
CA GLU A 153 16.09 -14.84 12.62
C GLU A 153 15.86 -13.33 12.81
N LEU A 154 14.63 -12.94 13.11
CA LEU A 154 14.28 -11.51 13.31
C LEU A 154 14.40 -11.07 14.77
N LEU A 155 14.35 -12.00 15.72
CA LEU A 155 14.43 -11.70 17.16
C LEU A 155 15.66 -10.84 17.55
N PRO A 156 16.87 -11.01 16.99
CA PRO A 156 18.02 -10.15 17.27
C PRO A 156 17.82 -8.66 16.96
N ARG A 157 16.81 -8.31 16.15
CA ARG A 157 16.44 -6.92 15.84
C ARG A 157 15.40 -6.36 16.81
N VAL A 158 14.98 -7.13 17.79
CA VAL A 158 13.97 -6.73 18.80
C VAL A 158 14.67 -6.46 20.12
N PRO A 159 14.76 -5.21 20.57
CA PRO A 159 15.39 -4.87 21.87
C PRO A 159 14.42 -5.12 23.02
N TYR A 160 13.90 -6.35 23.14
CA TYR A 160 12.79 -6.69 24.04
C TYR A 160 13.08 -6.44 25.52
N LYS A 161 14.35 -6.47 25.95
CA LYS A 161 14.76 -6.17 27.32
C LYS A 161 14.63 -4.69 27.69
N GLU A 162 14.46 -3.82 26.70
CA GLU A 162 14.39 -2.37 26.85
C GLU A 162 12.98 -1.82 26.56
N LEU A 163 12.02 -2.69 26.22
CA LEU A 163 10.64 -2.33 25.88
C LEU A 163 9.73 -2.58 27.08
N PRO A 164 9.27 -1.53 27.80
CA PRO A 164 8.65 -1.68 29.12
C PRO A 164 7.27 -2.36 29.11
N HIS A 165 6.61 -2.39 27.98
CA HIS A 165 5.27 -2.98 27.83
C HIS A 165 5.28 -4.36 27.17
N LEU A 166 6.37 -4.71 26.46
CA LEU A 166 6.50 -6.00 25.80
C LEU A 166 6.85 -7.08 26.81
N ASN A 167 5.89 -7.94 27.12
CA ASN A 167 6.05 -8.98 28.13
C ASN A 167 5.83 -10.41 27.59
N GLN A 168 5.44 -10.54 26.32
CA GLN A 168 5.23 -11.84 25.71
C GLN A 168 5.76 -11.86 24.28
N ILE A 169 6.50 -12.92 23.94
CA ILE A 169 7.02 -13.15 22.59
C ILE A 169 6.66 -14.58 22.17
N ILE A 170 5.97 -14.70 21.03
CA ILE A 170 5.65 -15.98 20.41
C ILE A 170 6.61 -16.19 19.24
N LEU A 171 7.44 -17.24 19.30
CA LEU A 171 8.38 -17.59 18.24
C LEU A 171 7.79 -18.63 17.31
N VAL A 172 7.82 -18.33 16.02
CA VAL A 172 7.37 -19.22 14.92
C VAL A 172 8.56 -20.00 14.39
N GLY A 173 8.36 -21.30 14.18
CA GLY A 173 9.37 -22.21 13.62
C GLY A 173 10.37 -22.76 14.63
N GLU A 174 10.18 -22.56 15.92
CA GLU A 174 11.12 -22.94 16.98
C GLU A 174 10.47 -23.75 18.09
N GLU A 175 11.05 -24.92 18.36
CA GLU A 175 10.71 -25.72 19.56
C GLU A 175 11.63 -25.38 20.76
N GLU A 176 12.89 -24.99 20.49
CA GLU A 176 13.84 -24.54 21.52
C GLU A 176 13.72 -23.02 21.70
N LEU A 177 13.24 -22.61 22.86
CA LEU A 177 13.00 -21.21 23.20
C LEU A 177 14.19 -20.60 23.94
N PRO A 178 14.41 -19.28 23.82
CA PRO A 178 15.27 -18.55 24.78
C PRO A 178 14.73 -18.69 26.20
N ASP A 179 15.64 -18.54 27.19
CA ASP A 179 15.22 -18.45 28.59
C ASP A 179 14.31 -17.23 28.79
N ASN A 180 13.28 -17.43 29.61
CA ASN A 180 12.44 -16.31 30.03
C ASN A 180 13.29 -15.31 30.82
N THR A 181 12.98 -14.02 30.64
CA THR A 181 13.56 -12.97 31.51
C THR A 181 12.60 -12.65 32.64
N GLU A 182 12.97 -11.73 33.54
CA GLU A 182 12.07 -11.25 34.59
C GLU A 182 10.78 -10.65 34.01
N ASP A 183 10.91 -9.96 32.87
CA ASP A 183 9.82 -9.18 32.27
C ASP A 183 9.18 -9.85 31.03
N VAL A 184 9.87 -10.80 30.36
CA VAL A 184 9.41 -11.37 29.06
C VAL A 184 9.34 -12.89 29.12
N THR A 185 8.18 -13.42 28.76
CA THR A 185 7.94 -14.86 28.57
C THR A 185 7.92 -15.23 27.09
N PHE A 186 8.65 -16.30 26.76
CA PHE A 186 8.69 -16.84 25.39
C PHE A 186 7.77 -18.05 25.25
N TYR A 187 7.08 -18.13 24.12
CA TYR A 187 6.20 -19.22 23.72
C TYR A 187 6.57 -19.76 22.35
N SER A 188 6.46 -21.07 22.15
CA SER A 188 6.54 -21.68 20.80
C SER A 188 5.18 -21.65 20.13
N TYR A 189 5.10 -21.03 18.95
CA TYR A 189 3.87 -20.99 18.14
C TYR A 189 3.34 -22.42 17.90
N GLU A 190 4.18 -23.32 17.46
CA GLU A 190 3.81 -24.70 17.11
C GLU A 190 3.31 -25.48 18.32
N THR A 191 3.98 -25.31 19.46
CA THR A 191 3.61 -25.98 20.72
C THR A 191 2.27 -25.48 21.24
N GLU A 192 2.07 -24.16 21.25
CA GLU A 192 0.82 -23.58 21.74
C GLU A 192 -0.36 -23.86 20.78
N MET A 193 -0.13 -23.82 19.47
CA MET A 193 -1.14 -24.20 18.47
C MET A 193 -1.58 -25.67 18.61
N LYS A 194 -0.63 -26.61 18.86
CA LYS A 194 -0.99 -28.02 19.09
C LYS A 194 -1.90 -28.23 20.31
N LYS A 195 -1.77 -27.42 21.36
CA LYS A 195 -2.59 -27.50 22.58
C LYS A 195 -3.96 -26.81 22.41
N ALA A 196 -4.05 -25.80 21.56
CA ALA A 196 -5.21 -24.94 21.45
C ALA A 196 -6.38 -25.63 20.76
N SER A 197 -7.60 -25.39 21.29
CA SER A 197 -8.84 -25.83 20.64
C SER A 197 -9.07 -25.10 19.31
N ARG A 198 -9.76 -25.79 18.38
CA ARG A 198 -10.28 -25.21 17.15
C ARG A 198 -11.65 -24.54 17.31
N ASP A 199 -12.29 -24.74 18.47
CA ASP A 199 -13.51 -24.05 18.83
C ASP A 199 -13.15 -22.75 19.55
N PHE A 200 -13.68 -21.64 19.04
CA PHE A 200 -13.36 -20.29 19.53
C PHE A 200 -14.61 -19.42 19.46
N GLU A 201 -14.93 -18.78 20.56
CA GLU A 201 -15.97 -17.76 20.59
C GLU A 201 -15.32 -16.41 20.26
N ILE A 202 -15.70 -15.86 19.10
CA ILE A 202 -15.17 -14.58 18.62
C ILE A 202 -15.56 -13.46 19.57
N GLU A 203 -14.62 -12.54 19.82
CA GLU A 203 -14.92 -11.27 20.46
C GLU A 203 -15.64 -10.34 19.48
N TRP A 204 -16.94 -10.21 19.70
CA TRP A 204 -17.76 -9.28 18.93
C TRP A 204 -17.55 -7.85 19.45
N VAL A 205 -17.13 -6.96 18.57
CA VAL A 205 -16.69 -5.61 18.89
C VAL A 205 -17.62 -4.55 18.29
N ASP A 206 -17.50 -3.32 18.74
CA ASP A 206 -18.17 -2.20 18.11
C ASP A 206 -17.45 -1.82 16.81
N ARG A 207 -18.19 -1.24 15.87
CA ARG A 207 -17.63 -0.83 14.56
C ARG A 207 -16.47 0.18 14.68
N GLU A 208 -16.46 0.95 15.76
CA GLU A 208 -15.43 1.96 16.07
C GLU A 208 -14.33 1.43 16.99
N ASP A 209 -14.34 0.16 17.38
CA ASP A 209 -13.24 -0.45 18.10
C ASP A 209 -12.00 -0.57 17.21
N GLY A 210 -10.81 -0.32 17.79
CA GLY A 210 -9.53 -0.41 17.11
C GLY A 210 -9.28 -1.78 16.51
N MET A 211 -8.83 -1.81 15.27
CA MET A 211 -8.57 -3.02 14.51
C MET A 211 -7.09 -3.19 14.18
N ILE A 212 -6.48 -2.17 13.60
CA ILE A 212 -5.11 -2.21 13.12
C ILE A 212 -4.39 -0.90 13.33
N LEU A 213 -3.12 -0.99 13.68
CA LEU A 213 -2.22 0.14 13.87
C LEU A 213 -1.07 0.05 12.87
N HIS A 214 -1.12 0.87 11.83
CA HIS A 214 -0.07 0.99 10.83
C HIS A 214 0.83 2.18 11.11
N TYR A 215 2.14 1.98 10.91
CA TYR A 215 3.11 3.06 11.06
C TYR A 215 3.58 3.61 9.72
N THR A 216 3.53 4.94 9.59
CA THR A 216 4.06 5.66 8.43
C THR A 216 5.33 6.41 8.80
N SER A 217 6.28 6.51 7.85
CA SER A 217 7.43 7.39 7.98
C SER A 217 6.95 8.85 7.82
N GLY A 218 7.07 9.64 8.88
CA GLY A 218 6.77 11.06 8.78
C GLY A 218 7.93 11.86 8.17
N SER A 219 7.64 12.99 7.52
CA SER A 219 8.64 13.96 7.05
C SER A 219 9.48 14.56 8.19
N THR A 220 9.03 14.44 9.43
CA THR A 220 9.58 15.10 10.61
C THR A 220 10.25 14.17 11.63
N GLY A 221 10.69 12.95 11.24
CA GLY A 221 11.48 12.09 12.12
C GLY A 221 10.78 10.78 12.51
N LYS A 222 10.24 10.65 13.74
CA LYS A 222 9.71 9.38 14.26
C LYS A 222 8.46 8.91 13.49
N PRO A 223 8.28 7.59 13.33
CA PRO A 223 7.09 7.02 12.68
C PRO A 223 5.81 7.35 13.47
N LYS A 224 4.70 7.48 12.73
CA LYS A 224 3.37 7.78 13.28
C LYS A 224 2.48 6.56 13.18
N GLY A 225 1.84 6.18 14.28
CA GLY A 225 0.86 5.10 14.30
C GLY A 225 -0.51 5.60 13.83
N ILE A 226 -1.02 5.06 12.77
CA ILE A 226 -2.34 5.36 12.21
C ILE A 226 -3.31 4.27 12.62
N LEU A 227 -4.32 4.65 13.41
CA LEU A 227 -5.33 3.71 13.91
C LEU A 227 -6.51 3.63 12.94
N HIS A 228 -6.81 2.41 12.51
CA HIS A 228 -8.05 2.08 11.82
C HIS A 228 -8.93 1.16 12.67
N VAL A 229 -10.23 1.25 12.43
CA VAL A 229 -11.28 0.53 13.16
C VAL A 229 -11.97 -0.51 12.27
N HIS A 230 -12.73 -1.41 12.87
CA HIS A 230 -13.45 -2.47 12.14
C HIS A 230 -14.42 -1.92 11.08
N ASN A 231 -14.91 -0.70 11.24
CA ASN A 231 -15.78 -0.04 10.24
C ASN A 231 -15.14 0.09 8.85
N ALA A 232 -13.81 0.10 8.76
CA ALA A 232 -13.09 0.18 7.50
C ALA A 232 -13.44 -0.96 6.52
N MET A 233 -13.97 -2.09 7.02
CA MET A 233 -14.36 -3.24 6.19
C MET A 233 -15.36 -2.87 5.09
N ILE A 234 -16.25 -1.92 5.35
CA ILE A 234 -17.26 -1.47 4.40
C ILE A 234 -16.59 -0.97 3.12
N GLN A 235 -15.56 -0.14 3.29
CA GLN A 235 -14.82 0.41 2.15
C GLN A 235 -13.90 -0.63 1.52
N HIS A 236 -13.19 -1.43 2.32
CA HIS A 236 -12.33 -2.49 1.77
C HIS A 236 -13.13 -3.48 0.91
N TYR A 237 -14.31 -3.89 1.37
CA TYR A 237 -15.20 -4.76 0.60
C TYR A 237 -15.60 -4.14 -0.74
N GLN A 238 -16.15 -2.93 -0.71
CA GLN A 238 -16.76 -2.34 -1.90
C GLN A 238 -15.71 -1.85 -2.91
N THR A 239 -14.58 -1.32 -2.43
CA THR A 239 -13.48 -0.91 -3.32
C THR A 239 -12.79 -2.11 -3.95
N ALA A 240 -12.57 -3.20 -3.20
CA ALA A 240 -12.07 -4.43 -3.78
C ALA A 240 -13.02 -5.00 -4.84
N LYS A 241 -14.33 -4.98 -4.58
CA LYS A 241 -15.33 -5.44 -5.54
C LYS A 241 -15.29 -4.64 -6.85
N TRP A 242 -15.17 -3.32 -6.79
CA TRP A 242 -15.30 -2.45 -7.96
C TRP A 242 -13.97 -2.03 -8.60
N VAL A 243 -12.91 -1.81 -7.82
CA VAL A 243 -11.61 -1.38 -8.35
C VAL A 243 -10.73 -2.57 -8.69
N LEU A 244 -10.59 -3.53 -7.76
CA LEU A 244 -9.90 -4.79 -8.07
C LEU A 244 -10.75 -5.68 -8.99
N ASP A 245 -12.04 -5.39 -9.11
CA ASP A 245 -13.00 -6.09 -10.00
C ASP A 245 -12.97 -7.61 -9.82
N LEU A 246 -12.89 -8.07 -8.57
CA LEU A 246 -12.74 -9.48 -8.23
C LEU A 246 -13.98 -10.28 -8.61
N GLN A 247 -13.78 -11.35 -9.37
CA GLN A 247 -14.78 -12.33 -9.73
C GLN A 247 -14.62 -13.59 -8.86
N GLU A 248 -15.67 -14.41 -8.79
CA GLU A 248 -15.67 -15.61 -7.94
C GLU A 248 -14.50 -16.58 -8.25
N GLU A 249 -14.16 -16.74 -9.53
CA GLU A 249 -13.15 -17.68 -10.00
C GLU A 249 -11.72 -17.12 -9.97
N ASP A 250 -11.54 -15.84 -9.62
CA ASP A 250 -10.24 -15.21 -9.70
C ASP A 250 -9.28 -15.73 -8.64
N ILE A 251 -8.04 -15.91 -9.05
CA ILE A 251 -6.87 -15.95 -8.20
C ILE A 251 -6.24 -14.56 -8.22
N TYR A 252 -6.24 -13.92 -7.06
CA TYR A 252 -5.75 -12.57 -6.86
C TYR A 252 -4.37 -12.57 -6.21
N TRP A 253 -3.49 -11.76 -6.74
CA TRP A 253 -2.14 -11.60 -6.18
C TRP A 253 -1.82 -10.14 -5.92
N CYS A 254 -1.66 -9.79 -4.63
CA CYS A 254 -1.10 -8.53 -4.17
C CYS A 254 0.36 -8.77 -3.74
N THR A 255 1.29 -8.03 -4.34
CA THR A 255 2.72 -8.20 -4.05
C THR A 255 3.20 -7.37 -2.85
N ALA A 256 2.34 -6.51 -2.29
CA ALA A 256 2.68 -5.67 -1.14
C ALA A 256 2.82 -6.48 0.15
N ASP A 257 3.82 -6.13 0.96
CA ASP A 257 4.02 -6.70 2.29
C ASP A 257 2.95 -6.21 3.27
N PRO A 258 2.43 -7.08 4.19
CA PRO A 258 1.46 -6.68 5.21
C PRO A 258 1.97 -5.65 6.22
N GLY A 259 3.27 -5.43 6.33
CA GLY A 259 3.85 -4.32 7.09
C GLY A 259 3.48 -2.94 6.53
N TRP A 260 2.93 -2.89 5.32
CA TRP A 260 2.36 -1.71 4.67
C TRP A 260 0.86 -1.83 4.53
N VAL A 261 0.16 -0.70 4.57
CA VAL A 261 -1.30 -0.66 4.53
C VAL A 261 -1.90 -1.34 3.27
N THR A 262 -1.24 -1.27 2.12
CA THR A 262 -1.70 -1.98 0.91
C THR A 262 -1.72 -3.49 1.11
N GLY A 263 -0.70 -4.04 1.77
CA GLY A 263 -0.60 -5.48 2.06
C GLY A 263 -1.67 -6.00 3.00
N THR A 264 -2.24 -5.14 3.86
CA THR A 264 -3.37 -5.51 4.73
C THR A 264 -4.72 -5.16 4.10
N SER A 265 -4.94 -3.91 3.69
CA SER A 265 -6.24 -3.48 3.14
C SER A 265 -6.62 -4.24 1.87
N TYR A 266 -5.68 -4.45 0.95
CA TYR A 266 -5.94 -5.11 -0.33
C TYR A 266 -5.11 -6.38 -0.56
N GLY A 267 -4.20 -6.73 0.33
CA GLY A 267 -3.57 -8.05 0.36
C GLY A 267 -4.32 -9.05 1.25
N ILE A 268 -5.13 -8.58 2.19
CA ILE A 268 -5.85 -9.40 3.17
C ILE A 268 -7.35 -9.10 3.17
N PHE A 269 -7.73 -7.91 3.62
CA PHE A 269 -9.14 -7.61 3.96
C PHE A 269 -10.03 -7.54 2.73
N GLY A 270 -9.73 -6.67 1.78
CA GLY A 270 -10.55 -6.46 0.60
C GLY A 270 -10.87 -7.75 -0.17
N PRO A 271 -9.86 -8.54 -0.56
CA PRO A 271 -10.10 -9.78 -1.29
C PRO A 271 -10.83 -10.84 -0.46
N TRP A 272 -10.46 -11.06 0.81
CA TRP A 272 -11.15 -12.08 1.62
C TRP A 272 -12.57 -11.68 2.01
N LEU A 273 -12.84 -10.39 2.25
CA LEU A 273 -14.23 -9.92 2.42
C LEU A 273 -15.09 -10.27 1.21
N ASN A 274 -14.53 -10.31 0.00
CA ASN A 274 -15.20 -10.71 -1.23
C ASN A 274 -15.18 -12.23 -1.50
N GLY A 275 -14.57 -13.03 -0.63
CA GLY A 275 -14.47 -14.48 -0.79
C GLY A 275 -13.49 -14.90 -1.90
N ALA A 276 -12.52 -14.04 -2.26
CA ALA A 276 -11.54 -14.31 -3.28
C ALA A 276 -10.44 -15.30 -2.81
N SER A 277 -9.80 -15.94 -3.78
CA SER A 277 -8.59 -16.74 -3.55
C SER A 277 -7.37 -15.84 -3.63
N ASN A 278 -6.64 -15.68 -2.52
CA ASN A 278 -5.40 -14.90 -2.47
C ASN A 278 -4.20 -15.78 -2.76
N LEU A 279 -3.27 -15.26 -3.54
CA LEU A 279 -1.93 -15.82 -3.68
C LEU A 279 -0.95 -14.94 -2.89
N ILE A 280 -0.14 -15.55 -2.05
CA ILE A 280 0.95 -14.93 -1.33
C ILE A 280 2.26 -15.58 -1.75
N ARG A 281 3.18 -14.78 -2.24
CA ARG A 281 4.52 -15.20 -2.60
C ARG A 281 5.53 -14.70 -1.57
N GLY A 282 6.19 -15.60 -0.89
CA GLY A 282 7.35 -15.30 -0.05
C GLY A 282 8.62 -15.07 -0.86
N GLY A 283 9.63 -14.52 -0.21
CA GLY A 283 10.94 -14.29 -0.84
C GLY A 283 11.06 -12.92 -1.54
N ARG A 284 12.23 -12.72 -2.15
CA ARG A 284 12.60 -11.45 -2.81
C ARG A 284 12.00 -11.36 -4.21
N PHE A 285 11.96 -10.14 -4.74
CA PHE A 285 11.56 -9.86 -6.11
C PHE A 285 12.54 -10.52 -7.10
N SER A 286 11.97 -11.27 -8.06
CA SER A 286 12.65 -11.79 -9.25
C SER A 286 11.65 -11.77 -10.41
N PRO A 287 11.96 -11.14 -11.54
CA PRO A 287 11.06 -11.10 -12.71
C PRO A 287 10.63 -12.50 -13.17
N GLU A 288 11.58 -13.42 -13.27
CA GLU A 288 11.32 -14.79 -13.72
C GLU A 288 10.44 -15.54 -12.73
N ASP A 289 10.70 -15.45 -11.43
CA ASP A 289 9.88 -16.08 -10.39
C ASP A 289 8.47 -15.51 -10.36
N TRP A 290 8.32 -14.23 -10.65
CA TRP A 290 7.00 -13.60 -10.70
C TRP A 290 6.19 -14.08 -11.89
N TYR A 291 6.78 -14.16 -13.09
CA TYR A 291 6.10 -14.70 -14.25
C TYR A 291 5.80 -16.19 -14.13
N LYS A 292 6.73 -16.98 -13.59
CA LYS A 292 6.48 -18.39 -13.23
C LYS A 292 5.32 -18.55 -12.24
N THR A 293 5.22 -17.63 -11.28
CA THR A 293 4.14 -17.64 -10.29
C THR A 293 2.79 -17.35 -10.95
N ILE A 294 2.72 -16.36 -11.83
CA ILE A 294 1.49 -16.05 -12.60
C ILE A 294 1.06 -17.26 -13.43
N GLU A 295 1.98 -17.87 -14.16
CA GLU A 295 1.72 -19.06 -14.98
C GLU A 295 1.27 -20.24 -14.12
N LYS A 296 2.03 -20.57 -13.08
CA LYS A 296 1.80 -21.75 -12.21
C LYS A 296 0.43 -21.72 -11.55
N TYR A 297 0.01 -20.57 -11.02
CA TYR A 297 -1.24 -20.44 -10.28
C TYR A 297 -2.39 -19.93 -11.14
N GLY A 298 -2.15 -19.52 -12.37
CA GLY A 298 -3.17 -18.94 -13.23
C GLY A 298 -3.73 -17.63 -12.66
N VAL A 299 -2.85 -16.73 -12.22
CA VAL A 299 -3.25 -15.44 -11.61
C VAL A 299 -4.10 -14.63 -12.59
N ASN A 300 -5.25 -14.18 -12.12
CA ASN A 300 -6.21 -13.41 -12.93
C ASN A 300 -6.14 -11.91 -12.67
N VAL A 301 -5.98 -11.52 -11.40
CA VAL A 301 -5.90 -10.12 -10.98
C VAL A 301 -4.61 -9.89 -10.21
N TRP A 302 -3.85 -8.91 -10.66
CA TRP A 302 -2.51 -8.64 -10.14
C TRP A 302 -2.37 -7.19 -9.71
N LEU A 303 -2.07 -6.95 -8.42
CA LEU A 303 -1.79 -5.65 -7.83
C LEU A 303 -0.33 -5.55 -7.42
N SER A 304 0.37 -4.54 -7.92
CA SER A 304 1.76 -4.29 -7.56
C SER A 304 2.10 -2.80 -7.54
N ALA A 305 3.33 -2.46 -7.22
CA ALA A 305 3.81 -1.08 -7.22
C ALA A 305 4.38 -0.66 -8.59
N PRO A 306 4.34 0.63 -8.96
CA PRO A 306 4.97 1.14 -10.18
C PRO A 306 6.44 0.77 -10.32
N THR A 307 7.21 0.81 -9.23
CA THR A 307 8.62 0.39 -9.24
C THR A 307 8.80 -1.07 -9.66
N ALA A 308 7.92 -1.98 -9.25
CA ALA A 308 7.98 -3.37 -9.68
C ALA A 308 7.75 -3.48 -11.20
N PHE A 309 6.77 -2.76 -11.73
CA PHE A 309 6.54 -2.74 -13.19
C PHE A 309 7.72 -2.14 -13.95
N ARG A 310 8.32 -1.05 -13.46
CA ARG A 310 9.55 -0.49 -14.07
C ARG A 310 10.72 -1.48 -14.06
N ARG A 311 10.88 -2.25 -12.99
CA ARG A 311 11.90 -3.33 -12.94
C ARG A 311 11.61 -4.43 -13.98
N LEU A 312 10.34 -4.79 -14.18
CA LEU A 312 9.94 -5.74 -15.23
C LEU A 312 10.18 -5.18 -16.63
N MET A 313 9.91 -3.89 -16.86
CA MET A 313 10.22 -3.21 -18.11
C MET A 313 11.73 -3.25 -18.42
N ALA A 314 12.57 -3.04 -17.41
CA ALA A 314 14.03 -3.00 -17.55
C ALA A 314 14.62 -4.35 -17.99
N VAL A 315 14.00 -5.47 -17.62
CA VAL A 315 14.44 -6.83 -18.03
C VAL A 315 14.17 -7.10 -19.52
N GLY A 316 13.24 -6.35 -20.11
CA GLY A 316 12.88 -6.43 -21.53
C GLY A 316 11.65 -7.27 -21.82
N ASP A 317 10.99 -6.91 -22.91
CA ASP A 317 9.68 -7.46 -23.30
C ASP A 317 9.73 -8.96 -23.69
N ASN A 318 10.90 -9.47 -24.05
CA ASN A 318 11.04 -10.87 -24.52
C ASN A 318 10.85 -11.89 -23.41
N VAL A 319 11.17 -11.54 -22.17
CA VAL A 319 11.03 -12.44 -21.01
C VAL A 319 9.59 -12.89 -20.83
N THR A 320 8.62 -12.02 -21.12
CA THR A 320 7.19 -12.37 -21.00
C THR A 320 6.74 -13.44 -21.98
N LYS A 321 7.44 -13.60 -23.10
CA LYS A 321 7.11 -14.60 -24.12
C LYS A 321 7.47 -16.03 -23.70
N GLU A 322 8.26 -16.18 -22.64
CA GLU A 322 8.67 -17.48 -22.12
C GLU A 322 7.61 -18.09 -21.19
N TYR A 323 6.58 -17.30 -20.81
CA TYR A 323 5.56 -17.71 -19.83
C TYR A 323 4.14 -17.57 -20.40
N ASP A 324 3.23 -18.42 -19.93
CA ASP A 324 1.81 -18.31 -20.23
C ASP A 324 1.13 -17.33 -19.25
N LEU A 325 0.95 -16.09 -19.69
CA LEU A 325 0.32 -15.02 -18.91
C LEU A 325 -1.15 -14.77 -19.29
N ARG A 326 -1.77 -15.66 -20.10
CA ARG A 326 -3.15 -15.47 -20.62
C ARG A 326 -4.22 -15.53 -19.53
N SER A 327 -3.90 -16.04 -18.34
CA SER A 327 -4.81 -15.98 -17.20
C SER A 327 -5.05 -14.58 -16.67
N LEU A 328 -4.10 -13.66 -16.85
CA LEU A 328 -4.25 -12.27 -16.43
C LEU A 328 -5.40 -11.60 -17.16
N ARG A 329 -6.31 -10.96 -16.41
CA ARG A 329 -7.42 -10.17 -16.94
C ARG A 329 -7.48 -8.74 -16.41
N HIS A 330 -6.82 -8.46 -15.30
CA HIS A 330 -6.82 -7.14 -14.66
C HIS A 330 -5.51 -6.88 -13.91
N ILE A 331 -4.89 -5.73 -14.17
CA ILE A 331 -3.63 -5.33 -13.55
C ILE A 331 -3.82 -3.95 -12.91
N LEU A 332 -3.35 -3.81 -11.68
CA LEU A 332 -3.47 -2.58 -10.90
C LEU A 332 -2.13 -2.14 -10.32
N SER A 333 -2.02 -0.86 -10.05
CA SER A 333 -0.84 -0.25 -9.46
C SER A 333 -1.20 0.72 -8.34
N VAL A 334 -0.36 0.79 -7.31
CA VAL A 334 -0.56 1.63 -6.14
C VAL A 334 0.74 1.95 -5.40
N GLY A 335 0.72 3.00 -4.60
CA GLY A 335 1.78 3.36 -3.64
C GLY A 335 2.73 4.43 -4.12
N GLU A 336 2.83 4.61 -5.43
CA GLU A 336 3.59 5.65 -6.10
C GLU A 336 2.79 6.15 -7.30
N PRO A 337 3.10 7.34 -7.83
CA PRO A 337 2.51 7.78 -9.09
C PRO A 337 2.89 6.84 -10.24
N LEU A 338 1.92 6.51 -11.07
CA LEU A 338 2.12 5.66 -12.25
C LEU A 338 2.29 6.51 -13.51
N ASN A 339 3.45 6.43 -14.14
CA ASN A 339 3.71 7.12 -15.39
C ASN A 339 2.89 6.53 -16.54
N ALA A 340 2.45 7.38 -17.47
CA ALA A 340 1.72 6.96 -18.67
C ALA A 340 2.48 5.91 -19.48
N GLU A 341 3.81 6.00 -19.54
CA GLU A 341 4.67 5.04 -20.22
C GLU A 341 4.49 3.60 -19.71
N VAL A 342 4.35 3.42 -18.39
CA VAL A 342 4.11 2.09 -17.80
C VAL A 342 2.76 1.53 -18.22
N VAL A 343 1.73 2.38 -18.35
CA VAL A 343 0.42 1.97 -18.85
C VAL A 343 0.51 1.52 -20.31
N HIS A 344 1.20 2.29 -21.16
CA HIS A 344 1.41 1.93 -22.57
C HIS A 344 2.23 0.65 -22.73
N TRP A 345 3.24 0.47 -21.89
CA TRP A 345 4.01 -0.78 -21.83
C TRP A 345 3.13 -1.98 -21.46
N GLY A 346 2.25 -1.84 -20.45
CA GLY A 346 1.28 -2.88 -20.09
C GLY A 346 0.37 -3.27 -21.27
N MET A 347 -0.12 -2.28 -22.02
CA MET A 347 -0.90 -2.52 -23.24
C MET A 347 -0.09 -3.26 -24.31
N LYS A 348 1.18 -2.92 -24.49
CA LYS A 348 2.08 -3.57 -25.46
C LYS A 348 2.38 -5.03 -25.09
N VAL A 349 2.71 -5.28 -23.80
CA VAL A 349 3.28 -6.55 -23.35
C VAL A 349 2.22 -7.53 -22.88
N TYR A 350 1.23 -7.06 -22.09
CA TYR A 350 0.16 -7.90 -21.54
C TYR A 350 -1.16 -7.76 -22.30
N GLN A 351 -1.28 -6.77 -23.19
CA GLN A 351 -2.54 -6.35 -23.83
C GLN A 351 -3.60 -5.94 -22.80
N LEU A 352 -3.15 -5.47 -21.64
CA LEU A 352 -3.97 -5.06 -20.52
C LEU A 352 -3.55 -3.67 -20.03
N ARG A 353 -4.55 -2.88 -19.62
CA ARG A 353 -4.31 -1.60 -18.96
C ARG A 353 -3.79 -1.85 -17.55
N ILE A 354 -2.76 -1.12 -17.10
CA ILE A 354 -2.36 -1.07 -15.70
C ILE A 354 -3.14 0.08 -15.06
N HIS A 355 -4.04 -0.25 -14.12
CA HIS A 355 -4.96 0.69 -13.50
C HIS A 355 -4.33 1.31 -12.27
N ASP A 356 -4.01 2.59 -12.34
CA ASP A 356 -3.57 3.34 -11.17
C ASP A 356 -4.74 3.68 -10.25
N HIS A 357 -4.48 3.72 -8.94
CA HIS A 357 -5.40 4.23 -7.94
C HIS A 357 -4.64 4.90 -6.81
N TRP A 358 -5.25 5.94 -6.25
CA TRP A 358 -4.65 6.77 -5.21
C TRP A 358 -5.38 6.61 -3.89
N TRP A 359 -4.62 6.43 -2.85
CA TRP A 359 -5.00 6.46 -1.45
C TRP A 359 -3.74 6.39 -0.59
N MET A 360 -3.87 6.51 0.72
CA MET A 360 -2.75 6.52 1.64
C MET A 360 -3.10 5.79 2.94
N THR A 361 -2.12 5.57 3.81
CA THR A 361 -2.35 4.89 5.08
C THR A 361 -3.44 5.58 5.89
N GLU A 362 -3.44 6.91 5.91
CA GLU A 362 -4.39 7.73 6.63
C GLU A 362 -5.83 7.62 6.09
N THR A 363 -5.99 7.41 4.81
CA THR A 363 -7.32 7.18 4.22
C THR A 363 -7.83 5.75 4.42
N GLY A 364 -6.93 4.80 4.70
CA GLY A 364 -7.24 3.41 5.02
C GLY A 364 -7.73 2.55 3.86
N GLY A 365 -8.18 3.15 2.77
CA GLY A 365 -8.67 2.48 1.58
C GLY A 365 -8.69 3.39 0.36
N ILE A 366 -9.02 2.83 -0.80
CA ILE A 366 -9.01 3.50 -2.10
C ILE A 366 -9.98 4.69 -2.11
N ILE A 367 -9.49 5.83 -2.58
CA ILE A 367 -10.22 7.10 -2.69
C ILE A 367 -10.46 7.50 -4.15
N ILE A 368 -9.44 7.43 -4.99
CA ILE A 368 -9.49 7.76 -6.42
C ILE A 368 -8.95 6.57 -7.19
N ALA A 369 -9.62 6.18 -8.28
CA ALA A 369 -9.21 5.02 -9.05
C ALA A 369 -9.55 5.13 -10.53
N ASN A 370 -8.82 4.35 -11.33
CA ASN A 370 -9.22 3.97 -12.66
C ASN A 370 -10.05 2.68 -12.58
N TYR A 371 -11.20 2.67 -13.22
CA TYR A 371 -12.13 1.53 -13.20
C TYR A 371 -12.10 0.79 -14.55
N ARG A 372 -12.34 -0.51 -14.50
CA ARG A 372 -12.32 -1.34 -15.70
C ARG A 372 -13.36 -0.90 -16.73
N SER A 373 -14.55 -0.53 -16.28
CA SER A 373 -15.67 -0.06 -17.11
C SER A 373 -15.60 1.40 -17.57
N MET A 374 -14.55 2.13 -17.17
CA MET A 374 -14.36 3.54 -17.51
C MET A 374 -13.22 3.71 -18.51
N GLU A 375 -13.29 4.72 -19.38
CA GLU A 375 -12.13 5.13 -20.18
C GLU A 375 -10.97 5.50 -19.26
N MET A 376 -9.75 5.21 -19.68
CA MET A 376 -8.55 5.53 -18.94
C MET A 376 -7.76 6.61 -19.67
N LYS A 377 -7.31 7.61 -18.91
CA LYS A 377 -6.29 8.55 -19.35
C LYS A 377 -4.95 8.14 -18.73
N PRO A 378 -4.01 7.58 -19.50
CA PRO A 378 -2.72 7.15 -18.97
C PRO A 378 -2.01 8.25 -18.19
N GLY A 379 -1.51 7.92 -17.00
CA GLY A 379 -0.88 8.88 -16.08
C GLY A 379 -1.84 9.54 -15.09
N SER A 380 -3.16 9.44 -15.28
CA SER A 380 -4.14 9.93 -14.28
C SER A 380 -4.37 8.90 -13.18
N MET A 381 -4.70 9.40 -11.98
CA MET A 381 -5.17 8.56 -10.86
C MET A 381 -6.61 8.06 -11.07
N GLY A 382 -7.32 8.55 -12.09
CA GLY A 382 -8.71 8.25 -12.36
C GLY A 382 -9.69 9.23 -11.70
N LYS A 383 -10.83 8.71 -11.25
CA LYS A 383 -11.93 9.49 -10.64
C LYS A 383 -12.23 9.03 -9.20
N PRO A 384 -12.82 9.89 -8.35
CA PRO A 384 -13.20 9.54 -6.99
C PRO A 384 -14.09 8.30 -6.94
N PHE A 385 -13.90 7.49 -5.90
CA PHE A 385 -14.76 6.34 -5.67
C PHE A 385 -16.21 6.79 -5.37
N PRO A 386 -17.25 6.12 -5.90
CA PRO A 386 -18.62 6.43 -5.56
C PRO A 386 -18.85 6.51 -4.05
N GLY A 387 -19.51 7.58 -3.60
CA GLY A 387 -19.69 7.88 -2.18
C GLY A 387 -18.52 8.61 -1.51
N ILE A 388 -17.50 9.01 -2.29
CA ILE A 388 -16.38 9.84 -1.85
C ILE A 388 -16.32 11.10 -2.69
N GLU A 389 -16.21 12.25 -2.04
CA GLU A 389 -16.02 13.54 -2.66
C GLU A 389 -14.55 13.96 -2.50
N ALA A 390 -13.86 14.19 -3.61
CA ALA A 390 -12.51 14.73 -3.63
C ALA A 390 -12.47 16.04 -4.43
N ALA A 391 -11.65 16.98 -3.97
CA ALA A 391 -11.50 18.29 -4.58
C ALA A 391 -10.05 18.77 -4.56
N ILE A 392 -9.75 19.72 -5.43
CA ILE A 392 -8.49 20.47 -5.42
C ILE A 392 -8.77 21.82 -4.79
N LEU A 393 -8.19 22.08 -3.62
CA LEU A 393 -8.42 23.30 -2.85
C LEU A 393 -7.20 24.24 -2.89
N ASP A 394 -7.48 25.54 -2.79
CA ASP A 394 -6.45 26.56 -2.55
C ASP A 394 -6.09 26.65 -1.06
N GLU A 395 -5.19 27.56 -0.70
CA GLU A 395 -4.76 27.80 0.69
C GLU A 395 -5.89 28.32 1.59
N GLN A 396 -6.95 28.86 1.02
CA GLN A 396 -8.12 29.37 1.73
C GLN A 396 -9.24 28.33 1.83
N GLY A 397 -9.07 27.14 1.24
CA GLY A 397 -10.06 26.07 1.24
C GLY A 397 -11.14 26.19 0.16
N ASN A 398 -10.95 27.05 -0.85
CA ASN A 398 -11.85 27.15 -1.99
C ASN A 398 -11.48 26.15 -3.07
N GLU A 399 -12.49 25.54 -3.73
CA GLU A 399 -12.24 24.63 -4.85
C GLU A 399 -11.71 25.38 -6.07
N LEU A 400 -10.60 24.89 -6.60
CA LEU A 400 -9.95 25.42 -7.79
C LEU A 400 -10.65 24.92 -9.08
N PRO A 401 -10.70 25.76 -10.13
CA PRO A 401 -11.24 25.34 -11.42
C PRO A 401 -10.38 24.25 -12.07
N PRO A 402 -10.97 23.47 -13.00
CA PRO A 402 -10.24 22.44 -13.73
C PRO A 402 -8.95 22.94 -14.37
N GLY A 403 -7.89 22.11 -14.29
CA GLY A 403 -6.56 22.41 -14.84
C GLY A 403 -5.68 23.29 -13.94
N LYS A 404 -6.14 23.63 -12.74
CA LYS A 404 -5.34 24.34 -11.74
C LYS A 404 -4.80 23.36 -10.68
N MET A 405 -3.50 23.46 -10.40
CA MET A 405 -2.85 22.70 -9.36
C MET A 405 -3.16 23.29 -7.98
N GLY A 406 -3.43 22.44 -7.02
CA GLY A 406 -3.68 22.79 -5.63
C GLY A 406 -3.62 21.56 -4.73
N LYS A 407 -4.05 21.73 -3.49
CA LYS A 407 -4.06 20.66 -2.48
C LYS A 407 -5.13 19.63 -2.78
N LEU A 408 -4.75 18.35 -2.82
CA LEU A 408 -5.70 17.24 -2.94
C LEU A 408 -6.36 17.02 -1.58
N CYS A 409 -7.65 17.29 -1.53
CA CYS A 409 -8.46 17.14 -0.32
C CYS A 409 -9.62 16.19 -0.54
N VAL A 410 -10.02 15.50 0.53
CA VAL A 410 -11.12 14.54 0.54
C VAL A 410 -12.11 14.92 1.62
N LYS A 411 -13.39 15.00 1.27
CA LYS A 411 -14.44 15.32 2.25
C LYS A 411 -14.55 14.21 3.28
N ALA A 412 -14.47 14.59 4.55
CA ALA A 412 -14.48 13.62 5.66
C ALA A 412 -15.79 12.82 5.71
N GLY A 413 -15.70 11.57 6.22
CA GLY A 413 -16.87 10.71 6.45
C GLY A 413 -16.88 9.39 5.69
N TRP A 414 -15.84 9.09 4.89
CA TRP A 414 -15.73 7.75 4.30
C TRP A 414 -15.38 6.69 5.36
N PRO A 415 -15.78 5.41 5.18
CA PRO A 415 -15.73 4.41 6.25
C PRO A 415 -14.34 4.11 6.81
N SER A 416 -13.29 4.16 5.99
CA SER A 416 -11.93 3.78 6.38
C SER A 416 -11.02 4.96 6.73
N VAL A 417 -11.56 6.20 6.90
CA VAL A 417 -10.74 7.33 7.38
C VAL A 417 -10.09 6.99 8.72
N LEU A 418 -8.85 7.42 8.93
CA LEU A 418 -8.15 7.22 10.20
C LEU A 418 -9.01 7.71 11.37
N ARG A 419 -8.95 7.00 12.50
CA ARG A 419 -9.64 7.42 13.74
C ARG A 419 -8.72 8.14 14.70
N ALA A 420 -7.41 7.88 14.63
CA ALA A 420 -6.42 8.56 15.45
C ALA A 420 -5.03 8.49 14.79
N VAL A 421 -4.18 9.45 15.15
CA VAL A 421 -2.74 9.28 15.16
C VAL A 421 -2.38 8.88 16.59
N TRP A 422 -1.84 7.69 16.79
CA TRP A 422 -1.63 7.09 18.10
C TRP A 422 -0.82 8.00 19.01
N LYS A 423 -1.38 8.36 20.18
CA LYS A 423 -0.78 9.27 21.16
C LYS A 423 -0.41 10.66 20.61
N ASN A 424 -1.04 11.11 19.51
CA ASN A 424 -0.72 12.39 18.90
C ASN A 424 -1.95 13.08 18.28
N GLU A 425 -2.82 13.60 19.13
CA GLU A 425 -4.03 14.31 18.73
C GLU A 425 -3.72 15.59 17.91
N ALA A 426 -2.64 16.30 18.27
CA ALA A 426 -2.23 17.48 17.52
C ALA A 426 -1.92 17.14 16.06
N ARG A 427 -1.27 16.00 15.81
CA ARG A 427 -1.00 15.54 14.44
C ARG A 427 -2.27 15.07 13.74
N PHE A 428 -3.20 14.43 14.43
CA PHE A 428 -4.50 14.07 13.87
C PHE A 428 -5.24 15.32 13.36
N ASN A 429 -5.31 16.38 14.16
CA ASN A 429 -5.97 17.61 13.80
C ASN A 429 -5.35 18.32 12.59
N GLN A 430 -4.05 18.16 12.36
CA GLN A 430 -3.36 18.71 11.19
C GLN A 430 -3.81 18.10 9.85
N TYR A 431 -4.46 16.93 9.86
CA TYR A 431 -5.06 16.38 8.64
C TYR A 431 -6.39 17.04 8.26
N PHE A 432 -6.98 17.85 9.15
CA PHE A 432 -8.28 18.50 8.94
C PHE A 432 -8.19 20.02 9.16
N PRO A 433 -7.29 20.73 8.43
CA PRO A 433 -7.10 22.17 8.62
C PRO A 433 -8.29 22.99 8.14
N VAL A 434 -9.06 22.47 7.19
CA VAL A 434 -10.32 23.05 6.69
C VAL A 434 -11.47 22.18 7.17
N ASP A 435 -12.49 22.79 7.76
CA ASP A 435 -13.64 22.07 8.33
C ASP A 435 -14.30 21.14 7.30
N GLY A 436 -14.45 19.88 7.68
CA GLY A 436 -15.03 18.84 6.84
C GLY A 436 -14.11 18.27 5.74
N TRP A 437 -12.86 18.75 5.61
CA TRP A 437 -11.92 18.28 4.60
C TRP A 437 -10.65 17.68 5.21
N PHE A 438 -10.32 16.49 4.74
CA PHE A 438 -9.02 15.87 4.97
C PHE A 438 -8.03 16.37 3.93
N GLU A 439 -6.89 16.90 4.37
CA GLU A 439 -5.79 17.33 3.51
C GLU A 439 -4.74 16.23 3.41
N SER A 440 -4.51 15.74 2.20
CA SER A 440 -3.63 14.59 1.96
C SER A 440 -2.13 14.92 2.07
N GLY A 441 -1.77 16.19 1.90
CA GLY A 441 -0.39 16.62 1.70
C GLY A 441 0.16 16.34 0.31
N ASP A 442 -0.71 15.91 -0.62
CA ASP A 442 -0.40 15.78 -2.04
C ASP A 442 -0.96 16.95 -2.82
N LEU A 443 -0.24 17.38 -3.85
CA LEU A 443 -0.72 18.31 -4.85
C LEU A 443 -1.21 17.56 -6.08
N ALA A 444 -2.31 18.04 -6.62
CA ALA A 444 -2.92 17.46 -7.81
C ALA A 444 -3.66 18.53 -8.61
N LEU A 445 -4.09 18.17 -9.80
CA LEU A 445 -5.09 18.93 -10.55
C LEU A 445 -6.25 18.01 -10.94
N LYS A 446 -7.41 18.60 -11.15
CA LYS A 446 -8.58 17.91 -11.73
C LYS A 446 -8.81 18.46 -13.13
N ASP A 447 -8.89 17.59 -14.13
CA ASP A 447 -9.18 18.02 -15.48
C ASP A 447 -10.69 18.27 -15.71
N LYS A 448 -11.05 18.81 -16.89
CA LYS A 448 -12.44 19.13 -17.24
C LYS A 448 -13.37 17.89 -17.32
N ASP A 449 -12.79 16.70 -17.47
CA ASP A 449 -13.53 15.45 -17.55
C ASP A 449 -13.61 14.73 -16.18
N GLY A 450 -13.06 15.39 -15.11
CA GLY A 450 -13.12 14.91 -13.73
C GLY A 450 -12.02 13.93 -13.33
N TYR A 451 -11.01 13.73 -14.16
CA TYR A 451 -9.83 12.92 -13.81
C TYR A 451 -8.86 13.73 -12.97
N PHE A 452 -8.30 13.07 -11.96
CA PHE A 452 -7.29 13.62 -11.06
C PHE A 452 -5.89 13.22 -11.53
N TRP A 453 -4.97 14.18 -11.45
CA TRP A 453 -3.57 14.04 -11.88
C TRP A 453 -2.67 14.42 -10.71
N PHE A 454 -1.77 13.52 -10.35
CA PHE A 454 -0.81 13.76 -9.28
C PHE A 454 0.31 14.67 -9.77
N GLU A 455 0.65 15.72 -8.99
CA GLU A 455 1.69 16.70 -9.34
C GLU A 455 2.90 16.62 -8.41
N GLY A 456 2.73 16.15 -7.19
CA GLY A 456 3.81 15.99 -6.21
C GLY A 456 3.32 16.04 -4.78
N ARG A 457 4.27 16.02 -3.85
CA ARG A 457 3.99 16.33 -2.45
C ARG A 457 3.98 17.84 -2.26
N ASP A 458 3.13 18.35 -1.36
CA ASP A 458 3.10 19.78 -1.04
C ASP A 458 4.42 20.28 -0.45
N ASP A 459 5.13 19.44 0.31
CA ASP A 459 6.46 19.69 0.87
C ASP A 459 7.62 19.52 -0.14
N ASP A 460 7.37 18.96 -1.32
CA ASP A 460 8.37 18.73 -2.39
C ASP A 460 8.22 19.70 -3.59
N VAL A 461 7.17 20.55 -3.60
CA VAL A 461 6.95 21.49 -4.71
C VAL A 461 8.07 22.50 -4.83
N ILE A 462 8.56 22.66 -6.04
CA ILE A 462 9.67 23.55 -6.36
C ILE A 462 9.13 24.93 -6.72
N GLN A 463 9.60 25.95 -6.01
CA GLN A 463 9.25 27.34 -6.28
C GLN A 463 10.37 28.05 -7.05
N THR A 464 10.28 28.05 -8.38
CA THR A 464 11.31 28.60 -9.24
C THR A 464 10.83 29.82 -10.01
N SER A 465 11.46 30.97 -9.79
CA SER A 465 11.16 32.24 -10.50
C SER A 465 9.68 32.66 -10.40
N GLY A 466 9.01 32.37 -9.29
CA GLY A 466 7.58 32.68 -9.07
C GLY A 466 6.61 31.61 -9.61
N GLU A 467 7.09 30.59 -10.28
CA GLU A 467 6.31 29.46 -10.76
C GLU A 467 6.38 28.29 -9.77
N ARG A 468 5.31 27.52 -9.65
CA ARG A 468 5.25 26.28 -8.87
C ARG A 468 5.35 25.10 -9.84
N VAL A 469 6.35 24.25 -9.62
CA VAL A 469 6.61 23.07 -10.46
C VAL A 469 6.50 21.81 -9.60
N GLY A 470 5.66 20.89 -10.00
CA GLY A 470 5.57 19.57 -9.38
C GLY A 470 6.77 18.71 -9.78
N PRO A 471 7.52 18.12 -8.84
CA PRO A 471 8.63 17.24 -9.19
C PRO A 471 8.22 16.11 -10.12
N PHE A 472 7.03 15.56 -9.92
CA PHE A 472 6.55 14.39 -10.65
C PHE A 472 6.33 14.66 -12.14
N GLU A 473 5.85 15.85 -12.53
CA GLU A 473 5.66 16.17 -13.96
C GLU A 473 7.01 16.18 -14.71
N VAL A 474 8.06 16.68 -14.06
CA VAL A 474 9.42 16.70 -14.63
C VAL A 474 10.02 15.28 -14.67
N GLU A 475 9.83 14.50 -13.60
CA GLU A 475 10.27 13.09 -13.53
C GLU A 475 9.57 12.25 -14.62
N SER A 476 8.26 12.40 -14.77
CA SER A 476 7.48 11.71 -15.79
C SER A 476 7.98 12.03 -17.19
N LYS A 477 8.28 13.31 -17.47
CA LYS A 477 8.81 13.70 -18.76
C LYS A 477 10.20 13.12 -19.01
N LEU A 478 11.07 13.10 -18.01
CA LEU A 478 12.41 12.51 -18.13
C LEU A 478 12.34 11.00 -18.42
N VAL A 479 11.44 10.26 -17.77
CA VAL A 479 11.29 8.80 -17.95
C VAL A 479 10.77 8.42 -19.35
N GLU A 480 10.09 9.32 -20.06
CA GLU A 480 9.71 9.12 -21.47
C GLU A 480 10.94 9.06 -22.41
N HIS A 481 12.09 9.61 -21.99
CA HIS A 481 13.29 9.59 -22.82
C HIS A 481 13.91 8.18 -22.87
N PRO A 482 14.30 7.67 -24.06
CA PRO A 482 14.83 6.31 -24.22
C PRO A 482 16.01 5.95 -23.31
N ALA A 483 16.85 6.92 -22.98
CA ALA A 483 18.03 6.71 -22.14
C ALA A 483 17.72 6.61 -20.64
N VAL A 484 16.52 7.02 -20.19
CA VAL A 484 16.20 7.16 -18.76
C VAL A 484 15.46 5.94 -18.24
N ALA A 485 16.03 5.28 -17.23
CA ALA A 485 15.36 4.21 -16.48
C ALA A 485 14.53 4.78 -15.33
N GLU A 486 15.09 5.74 -14.59
CA GLU A 486 14.46 6.36 -13.44
C GLU A 486 14.90 7.83 -13.32
N ALA A 487 14.03 8.65 -12.77
CA ALA A 487 14.32 10.05 -12.50
C ALA A 487 13.75 10.45 -11.13
N ALA A 488 14.46 11.34 -10.45
CA ALA A 488 14.00 12.02 -9.24
C ALA A 488 14.37 13.50 -9.34
N VAL A 489 13.46 14.36 -8.91
CA VAL A 489 13.61 15.82 -9.03
C VAL A 489 13.44 16.47 -7.67
N ILE A 490 14.31 17.44 -7.39
CA ILE A 490 14.28 18.25 -6.16
C ILE A 490 14.37 19.74 -6.48
N GLY A 491 13.87 20.57 -5.56
CA GLY A 491 14.20 21.98 -5.49
C GLY A 491 15.54 22.18 -4.77
N LYS A 492 16.49 22.82 -5.45
CA LYS A 492 17.77 23.23 -4.88
C LYS A 492 17.75 24.74 -4.66
N PRO A 493 18.06 25.25 -3.45
CA PRO A 493 18.05 26.68 -3.19
C PRO A 493 18.93 27.47 -4.17
N ASP A 494 18.40 28.58 -4.68
CA ASP A 494 19.07 29.48 -5.61
C ASP A 494 18.82 30.95 -5.21
N PRO A 495 19.87 31.81 -5.12
CA PRO A 495 19.74 33.17 -4.64
C PRO A 495 18.85 34.08 -5.52
N GLU A 496 18.79 33.81 -6.83
CA GLU A 496 18.04 34.65 -7.77
C GLU A 496 16.60 34.16 -8.01
N ARG A 497 16.39 32.83 -7.91
CA ARG A 497 15.17 32.17 -8.35
C ARG A 497 14.34 31.57 -7.22
N GLY A 498 14.84 31.64 -5.97
CA GLY A 498 14.32 30.92 -4.84
C GLY A 498 14.81 29.46 -4.85
N GLU A 499 14.39 28.70 -5.84
CA GLU A 499 14.90 27.35 -6.11
C GLU A 499 15.17 27.16 -7.62
N ILE A 500 16.09 26.27 -7.94
CA ILE A 500 16.23 25.69 -9.27
C ILE A 500 15.82 24.22 -9.26
N ILE A 501 15.38 23.74 -10.41
CA ILE A 501 15.05 22.34 -10.60
C ILE A 501 16.34 21.57 -10.84
N LYS A 502 16.63 20.60 -9.95
CA LYS A 502 17.71 19.63 -10.12
C LYS A 502 17.14 18.24 -10.30
N ALA A 503 17.54 17.56 -11.38
CA ALA A 503 17.16 16.19 -11.66
C ALA A 503 18.31 15.22 -11.38
N PHE A 504 17.99 14.07 -10.80
CA PHE A 504 18.85 12.90 -10.68
C PHE A 504 18.30 11.81 -11.59
N VAL A 505 19.15 11.22 -12.42
CA VAL A 505 18.73 10.28 -13.46
C VAL A 505 19.54 9.00 -13.37
N ALA A 506 18.89 7.85 -13.37
CA ALA A 506 19.52 6.56 -13.62
C ALA A 506 19.27 6.16 -15.09
N LEU A 507 20.34 5.73 -15.77
CA LEU A 507 20.25 5.39 -17.19
C LEU A 507 19.86 3.92 -17.39
N ARG A 508 19.25 3.65 -18.53
CA ARG A 508 19.05 2.29 -19.05
C ARG A 508 20.36 1.69 -19.55
N ASP A 509 20.45 0.37 -19.58
CA ASP A 509 21.60 -0.34 -20.15
C ASP A 509 21.87 0.10 -21.58
N GLY A 510 23.16 0.28 -21.90
CA GLY A 510 23.62 0.74 -23.20
C GLY A 510 23.78 2.25 -23.34
N TYR A 511 23.38 3.03 -22.36
CA TYR A 511 23.63 4.47 -22.31
C TYR A 511 24.74 4.81 -21.33
N THR A 512 25.52 5.83 -21.66
CA THR A 512 26.65 6.30 -20.83
C THR A 512 26.46 7.75 -20.43
N LYS A 513 27.00 8.10 -19.27
CA LYS A 513 27.00 9.49 -18.77
C LYS A 513 27.87 10.36 -19.64
N THR A 514 27.26 11.34 -20.32
CA THR A 514 27.95 12.39 -21.09
C THR A 514 27.29 13.75 -20.86
N ASP A 515 28.03 14.84 -21.10
CA ASP A 515 27.50 16.20 -20.98
C ASP A 515 26.45 16.46 -22.09
N GLU A 516 26.62 15.85 -23.26
CA GLU A 516 25.67 15.94 -24.38
C GLU A 516 24.32 15.30 -24.01
N LEU A 517 24.32 14.14 -23.34
CA LEU A 517 23.11 13.50 -22.90
C LEU A 517 22.39 14.33 -21.83
N GLN A 518 23.14 14.96 -20.92
CA GLN A 518 22.52 15.83 -19.90
C GLN A 518 21.82 17.04 -20.56
N GLU A 519 22.43 17.65 -21.55
CA GLU A 519 21.83 18.76 -22.30
C GLU A 519 20.63 18.29 -23.16
N GLU A 520 20.75 17.13 -23.78
CA GLU A 520 19.62 16.49 -24.50
C GLU A 520 18.40 16.30 -23.59
N LEU A 521 18.59 15.72 -22.40
CA LEU A 521 17.53 15.52 -21.40
C LEU A 521 16.92 16.86 -20.95
N ARG A 522 17.75 17.87 -20.70
CA ARG A 522 17.28 19.22 -20.35
C ARG A 522 16.40 19.82 -21.44
N LEU A 523 16.83 19.73 -22.69
CA LEU A 523 16.08 20.22 -23.84
C LEU A 523 14.80 19.43 -24.07
N PHE A 524 14.83 18.12 -23.86
CA PHE A 524 13.67 17.24 -23.97
C PHE A 524 12.56 17.65 -22.99
N VAL A 525 12.90 17.95 -21.72
CA VAL A 525 11.93 18.47 -20.75
C VAL A 525 11.44 19.86 -21.17
N LYS A 526 12.34 20.75 -21.56
CA LYS A 526 11.98 22.12 -21.99
C LYS A 526 10.98 22.13 -23.15
N GLN A 527 11.17 21.26 -24.13
CA GLN A 527 10.30 21.15 -25.30
C GLN A 527 8.96 20.47 -24.99
N GLY A 528 8.98 19.49 -24.10
CA GLY A 528 7.81 18.69 -23.77
C GLY A 528 6.89 19.29 -22.70
N LEU A 529 7.41 20.07 -21.78
CA LEU A 529 6.65 20.74 -20.71
C LEU A 529 6.68 22.25 -20.89
N ALA A 530 7.69 22.90 -20.32
CA ALA A 530 7.85 24.34 -20.37
C ALA A 530 9.29 24.76 -20.05
N ALA A 531 9.66 25.99 -20.41
CA ALA A 531 11.01 26.50 -20.16
C ALA A 531 11.34 26.62 -18.66
N HIS A 532 10.36 26.96 -17.82
CA HIS A 532 10.53 27.06 -16.36
C HIS A 532 10.61 25.68 -15.66
N ALA A 533 10.02 24.65 -16.27
CA ALA A 533 10.06 23.28 -15.77
C ALA A 533 11.36 22.52 -16.15
N ALA A 534 12.17 23.06 -17.06
CA ALA A 534 13.41 22.43 -17.48
C ALA A 534 14.44 22.39 -16.33
N PRO A 535 15.02 21.21 -16.01
CA PRO A 535 16.07 21.12 -15.02
C PRO A 535 17.27 22.01 -15.37
N ARG A 536 17.77 22.75 -14.39
CA ARG A 536 19.01 23.52 -14.52
C ARG A 536 20.23 22.69 -14.29
N GLU A 537 20.11 21.69 -13.43
CA GLU A 537 21.14 20.70 -13.16
C GLU A 537 20.57 19.31 -13.40
N ILE A 538 21.35 18.47 -14.08
CA ILE A 538 21.05 17.04 -14.22
C ILE A 538 22.26 16.27 -13.75
N GLU A 539 22.08 15.37 -12.80
CA GLU A 539 23.09 14.49 -12.25
C GLU A 539 22.76 13.04 -12.59
N ILE A 540 23.64 12.39 -13.36
CA ILE A 540 23.47 10.98 -13.71
C ILE A 540 24.15 10.13 -12.64
N ARG A 541 23.38 9.23 -12.01
CA ARG A 541 23.80 8.29 -10.96
C ARG A 541 23.56 6.84 -11.38
N GLU A 542 24.30 5.92 -10.79
CA GLU A 542 24.12 4.49 -11.01
C GLU A 542 22.79 4.01 -10.40
N PHE A 543 22.39 4.56 -9.25
CA PHE A 543 21.13 4.27 -8.57
C PHE A 543 20.57 5.52 -7.88
N LEU A 544 19.26 5.51 -7.67
CA LEU A 544 18.57 6.50 -6.85
C LEU A 544 18.18 5.88 -5.50
N PRO A 545 18.31 6.60 -4.36
CA PRO A 545 17.94 6.08 -3.06
C PRO A 545 16.44 5.81 -3.00
N LYS A 546 16.08 4.61 -2.60
CA LYS A 546 14.69 4.13 -2.53
C LYS A 546 14.40 3.53 -1.18
N THR A 547 13.14 3.56 -0.81
CA THR A 547 12.64 2.68 0.24
C THR A 547 12.66 1.24 -0.25
N ARG A 548 12.62 0.29 0.66
CA ARG A 548 12.51 -1.14 0.32
C ARG A 548 11.21 -1.50 -0.43
N SER A 549 10.21 -0.64 -0.38
CA SER A 549 9.02 -0.73 -1.25
C SER A 549 9.24 -0.14 -2.64
N GLY A 550 10.41 0.43 -2.93
CA GLY A 550 10.80 1.00 -4.20
C GLY A 550 10.52 2.49 -4.38
N LYS A 551 9.94 3.16 -3.38
CA LYS A 551 9.65 4.60 -3.45
C LYS A 551 10.94 5.41 -3.37
N ILE A 552 11.15 6.33 -4.31
CA ILE A 552 12.32 7.22 -4.33
C ILE A 552 12.29 8.15 -3.11
N MET A 553 13.45 8.25 -2.45
CA MET A 553 13.62 9.06 -1.24
C MET A 553 14.21 10.43 -1.60
N ARG A 554 13.37 11.36 -2.13
CA ARG A 554 13.80 12.72 -2.51
C ARG A 554 14.48 13.46 -1.36
N ARG A 555 14.00 13.26 -0.14
CA ARG A 555 14.61 13.81 1.08
C ARG A 555 16.09 13.43 1.21
N VAL A 556 16.45 12.20 0.90
CA VAL A 556 17.82 11.70 0.96
C VAL A 556 18.66 12.33 -0.15
N LEU A 557 18.12 12.41 -1.37
CA LEU A 557 18.79 13.12 -2.49
C LEU A 557 19.04 14.58 -2.16
N LYS A 558 18.06 15.28 -1.60
CA LYS A 558 18.19 16.68 -1.19
C LYS A 558 19.22 16.83 -0.07
N ALA A 559 19.24 15.93 0.91
CA ALA A 559 20.22 15.93 1.98
C ALA A 559 21.65 15.69 1.45
N TRP A 560 21.84 14.73 0.54
CA TRP A 560 23.14 14.47 -0.07
C TRP A 560 23.64 15.67 -0.89
N ASP A 561 22.74 16.28 -1.68
CA ASP A 561 23.10 17.42 -2.54
C ASP A 561 23.45 18.69 -1.74
N LEU A 562 22.78 18.92 -0.62
CA LEU A 562 22.94 20.10 0.22
C LEU A 562 23.89 19.88 1.41
N GLY A 563 24.44 18.68 1.59
CA GLY A 563 25.31 18.35 2.74
C GLY A 563 24.55 18.37 4.08
N LEU A 564 23.25 18.06 4.07
CA LEU A 564 22.38 18.03 5.25
C LEU A 564 22.31 16.62 5.86
N PRO A 565 21.94 16.48 7.14
CA PRO A 565 21.66 15.18 7.73
C PRO A 565 20.55 14.44 6.98
N THR A 566 20.78 13.16 6.65
CA THR A 566 19.83 12.35 5.87
C THR A 566 18.58 11.93 6.67
N GLY A 567 18.61 12.07 8.00
CA GLY A 567 17.52 11.60 8.87
C GLY A 567 17.41 10.07 8.91
N ASP A 568 16.22 9.57 9.20
CA ASP A 568 15.95 8.13 9.30
C ASP A 568 16.09 7.42 7.94
N LEU A 569 17.02 6.48 7.84
CA LEU A 569 17.28 5.64 6.66
C LEU A 569 16.75 4.21 6.84
N SER A 570 16.02 3.91 7.90
CA SER A 570 15.56 2.55 8.25
C SER A 570 14.71 1.88 7.18
N THR A 571 14.11 2.66 6.30
CA THR A 571 13.28 2.17 5.17
C THR A 571 14.05 2.10 3.84
N MET A 572 15.30 2.57 3.81
CA MET A 572 16.10 2.59 2.58
C MET A 572 16.54 1.18 2.17
N GLU A 573 16.49 0.91 0.87
CA GLU A 573 17.08 -0.29 0.26
C GLU A 573 18.61 -0.16 0.30
N GLU A 574 19.34 -1.20 0.73
CA GLU A 574 20.81 -1.26 0.73
C GLU A 574 21.36 -1.52 -0.67
#